data_5baa51c5572c1434621988f2b938096e
#
_entry.id   5baa51c5572c1434621988f2b938096e
#
_cell.length_a   1.000
_cell.length_b   1.000
_cell.length_c   1.000
_cell.angle_alpha   90.00
_cell.angle_beta   90.00
_cell.angle_gamma   90.00
#
_symmetry.space_group_name_H-M   'P 1'
#
loop_
_entity.id
_entity.type
_entity.pdbx_description
1 polymer ?
#
loop_
_entity_poly.entity_id
_entity_poly.type
_entity_poly.pdbx_seq_one_letter_code
_entity_poly.pdbx_strand_id
1 'polypeptide(L)'
;MYSILGVFLFAEVRFGSSLNGYANFRNFPNAALTLFRIVTGEAWNEIMADTSVQRSILTPCVDKQTWEEQQIEINGCGDPYASLLFYMSFMLIVSFVLLNLFLAIILDGWDKTKMELELKINEDHIKAFQSAW
;
A
#
# COMPACT_ATOMS: atom_id res chain seq x y z
N MET A 1 -6.47 -9.47 -3.24
CA MET A 1 -6.30 -10.46 -2.16
C MET A 1 -6.16 -9.80 -0.79
N TYR A 2 -5.20 -8.90 -0.55
CA TYR A 2 -5.04 -8.22 0.76
C TYR A 2 -6.27 -7.41 1.19
N SER A 3 -7.02 -6.79 0.28
CA SER A 3 -8.25 -6.07 0.63
C SER A 3 -9.32 -6.99 1.23
N ILE A 4 -9.47 -8.20 0.68
CA ILE A 4 -10.41 -9.20 1.19
C ILE A 4 -9.94 -9.72 2.55
N LEU A 5 -8.65 -10.03 2.68
CA LEU A 5 -8.07 -10.45 3.95
C LEU A 5 -8.20 -9.36 5.03
N GLY A 6 -7.98 -8.10 4.64
CA GLY A 6 -8.15 -6.94 5.53
C GLY A 6 -9.59 -6.79 6.02
N VAL A 7 -10.58 -6.95 5.13
CA VAL A 7 -12.00 -6.96 5.51
C VAL A 7 -12.27 -8.10 6.49
N PHE A 8 -11.76 -9.30 6.22
CA PHE A 8 -11.99 -10.46 7.10
C PHE A 8 -11.40 -10.27 8.51
N LEU A 9 -10.24 -9.63 8.62
CA LEU A 9 -9.53 -9.46 9.89
C LEU A 9 -9.97 -8.21 10.67
N PHE A 10 -10.30 -7.11 9.98
CA PHE A 10 -10.42 -5.78 10.59
C PHE A 10 -11.75 -5.07 10.33
N ALA A 11 -12.76 -5.73 9.76
CA ALA A 11 -14.07 -5.11 9.48
C ALA A 11 -14.77 -4.59 10.73
N GLU A 12 -14.61 -5.27 11.85
CA GLU A 12 -15.28 -4.99 13.13
C GLU A 12 -14.46 -4.07 14.04
N VAL A 13 -13.23 -3.73 13.67
CA VAL A 13 -12.36 -2.88 14.48
C VAL A 13 -12.94 -1.46 14.56
N ARG A 14 -12.97 -0.93 15.78
CA ARG A 14 -13.42 0.44 16.06
C ARG A 14 -12.58 1.47 15.28
N PHE A 15 -13.17 2.63 15.06
CA PHE A 15 -12.43 3.75 14.53
C PHE A 15 -11.42 4.29 15.56
N GLY A 16 -10.26 4.70 15.06
CA GLY A 16 -9.16 5.24 15.85
C GLY A 16 -8.72 6.61 15.36
N SER A 17 -7.44 6.86 15.42
CA SER A 17 -6.86 8.12 14.95
C SER A 17 -6.79 8.22 13.43
N SER A 18 -6.50 7.12 12.75
CA SER A 18 -6.33 7.03 11.31
C SER A 18 -7.40 6.21 10.61
N LEU A 19 -8.04 5.28 11.32
CA LEU A 19 -9.25 4.60 10.87
C LEU A 19 -10.48 5.48 11.09
N ASN A 20 -11.24 5.74 10.03
CA ASN A 20 -12.42 6.61 10.05
C ASN A 20 -13.48 6.14 9.04
N GLY A 21 -14.52 6.94 8.83
CA GLY A 21 -15.61 6.62 7.90
C GLY A 21 -15.16 6.36 6.44
N TYR A 22 -14.03 6.91 6.01
CA TYR A 22 -13.50 6.79 4.65
C TYR A 22 -12.36 5.77 4.56
N ALA A 23 -11.43 5.79 5.51
CA ALA A 23 -10.31 4.85 5.60
C ALA A 23 -10.65 3.77 6.62
N ASN A 24 -11.10 2.61 6.18
CA ASN A 24 -11.50 1.49 7.02
C ASN A 24 -11.51 0.18 6.23
N PHE A 25 -11.70 -0.93 6.95
CA PHE A 25 -11.78 -2.28 6.37
C PHE A 25 -13.20 -2.87 6.38
N ARG A 26 -14.25 -2.06 6.54
CA ARG A 26 -15.65 -2.55 6.63
C ARG A 26 -16.16 -3.20 5.35
N ASN A 27 -15.67 -2.75 4.21
CA ASN A 27 -16.04 -3.28 2.91
C ASN A 27 -14.83 -3.28 1.96
N PHE A 28 -14.95 -4.02 0.87
CA PHE A 28 -13.88 -4.18 -0.11
C PHE A 28 -13.40 -2.84 -0.73
N PRO A 29 -14.28 -1.92 -1.20
CA PRO A 29 -13.81 -0.66 -1.76
C PRO A 29 -13.01 0.19 -0.77
N ASN A 30 -13.50 0.33 0.46
CA ASN A 30 -12.80 1.12 1.49
C ASN A 30 -11.47 0.46 1.88
N ALA A 31 -11.45 -0.87 2.03
CA ALA A 31 -10.22 -1.61 2.29
C ALA A 31 -9.19 -1.44 1.16
N ALA A 32 -9.63 -1.47 -0.10
CA ALA A 32 -8.76 -1.24 -1.25
C ALA A 32 -8.18 0.17 -1.26
N LEU A 33 -8.99 1.20 -1.00
CA LEU A 33 -8.53 2.60 -0.90
C LEU A 33 -7.58 2.81 0.29
N THR A 34 -7.89 2.19 1.44
CA THR A 34 -7.02 2.25 2.63
C THR A 34 -5.66 1.60 2.34
N LEU A 35 -5.65 0.43 1.70
CA LEU A 35 -4.40 -0.21 1.29
C LEU A 35 -3.65 0.58 0.22
N PHE A 36 -4.34 1.22 -0.72
CA PHE A 36 -3.71 2.10 -1.70
C PHE A 36 -3.02 3.29 -1.02
N ARG A 37 -3.65 3.90 -0.01
CA ARG A 37 -3.03 4.93 0.83
C ARG A 37 -1.77 4.42 1.53
N ILE A 38 -1.80 3.20 2.08
CA ILE A 38 -0.64 2.56 2.72
C ILE A 38 0.50 2.31 1.72
N VAL A 39 0.19 1.96 0.46
CA VAL A 39 1.19 1.80 -0.63
C VAL A 39 1.99 3.07 -0.85
N THR A 40 1.37 4.25 -0.73
CA THR A 40 2.07 5.54 -0.84
C THR A 40 2.97 5.86 0.37
N GLY A 41 3.01 5.00 1.38
CA GLY A 41 3.79 5.18 2.61
C GLY A 41 3.09 6.05 3.66
N GLU A 42 1.84 6.48 3.41
CA GLU A 42 1.11 7.37 4.30
C GLU A 42 0.38 6.62 5.41
N ALA A 43 0.64 7.01 6.66
CA ALA A 43 -0.07 6.61 7.88
C ALA A 43 -0.18 5.08 8.12
N TRP A 44 0.67 4.26 7.48
CA TRP A 44 0.59 2.80 7.59
C TRP A 44 0.80 2.31 9.04
N ASN A 45 1.70 2.94 9.79
CA ASN A 45 1.99 2.64 11.19
C ASN A 45 0.83 3.03 12.13
N GLU A 46 0.16 4.15 11.85
CA GLU A 46 -0.99 4.60 12.63
C GLU A 46 -2.21 3.70 12.40
N ILE A 47 -2.46 3.32 11.13
CA ILE A 47 -3.54 2.38 10.79
C ILE A 47 -3.26 1.01 11.42
N MET A 48 -2.00 0.55 11.40
CA MET A 48 -1.59 -0.67 12.08
C MET A 48 -1.81 -0.57 13.60
N ALA A 49 -1.49 0.57 14.21
CA ALA A 49 -1.73 0.81 15.64
C ALA A 49 -3.23 0.77 15.97
N ASP A 50 -4.07 1.42 15.16
CA ASP A 50 -5.53 1.41 15.34
C ASP A 50 -6.12 -0.02 15.23
N THR A 51 -5.63 -0.83 14.29
CA THR A 51 -6.07 -2.24 14.14
C THR A 51 -5.46 -3.19 15.18
N SER A 52 -4.48 -2.73 15.95
CA SER A 52 -3.82 -3.50 17.02
C SER A 52 -4.43 -3.21 18.40
N VAL A 53 -5.41 -2.32 18.52
CA VAL A 53 -5.96 -1.86 19.79
C VAL A 53 -6.62 -3.01 20.53
N GLN A 54 -6.09 -3.30 21.72
CA GLN A 54 -6.68 -4.26 22.68
C GLN A 54 -7.54 -3.55 23.73
N ARG A 55 -8.39 -4.33 24.40
CA ARG A 55 -9.21 -3.84 25.49
C ARG A 55 -8.36 -3.31 26.64
N SER A 56 -8.59 -2.05 27.02
CA SER A 56 -7.92 -1.37 28.13
C SER A 56 -8.91 -0.43 28.82
N ILE A 57 -8.53 0.08 29.98
CA ILE A 57 -9.32 1.12 30.68
C ILE A 57 -9.46 2.39 29.83
N LEU A 58 -8.41 2.72 29.06
CA LEU A 58 -8.38 3.90 28.18
C LEU A 58 -9.00 3.65 26.80
N THR A 59 -9.07 2.39 26.38
CA THR A 59 -9.58 1.96 25.07
C THR A 59 -10.64 0.88 25.26
N PRO A 60 -11.86 1.24 25.69
CA PRO A 60 -12.94 0.27 25.84
C PRO A 60 -13.38 -0.23 24.47
N CYS A 61 -13.08 -1.47 24.16
CA CYS A 61 -13.57 -2.18 22.98
C CYS A 61 -14.15 -3.54 23.39
N VAL A 62 -14.90 -4.18 22.52
CA VAL A 62 -15.57 -5.46 22.75
C VAL A 62 -14.91 -6.53 21.89
N ASP A 63 -14.44 -7.63 22.51
CA ASP A 63 -13.70 -8.69 21.81
C ASP A 63 -14.55 -9.44 20.76
N LYS A 64 -15.85 -9.52 20.99
CA LYS A 64 -16.81 -10.08 20.04
C LYS A 64 -18.12 -9.31 20.13
N GLN A 65 -18.47 -8.62 19.07
CA GLN A 65 -19.77 -7.96 18.95
C GLN A 65 -20.78 -8.91 18.28
N THR A 66 -22.02 -8.89 18.76
CA THR A 66 -23.12 -9.53 18.09
C THR A 66 -23.55 -8.73 16.85
N TRP A 67 -24.20 -9.37 15.88
CA TRP A 67 -24.69 -8.70 14.67
C TRP A 67 -25.60 -7.50 14.99
N GLU A 68 -26.40 -7.59 16.02
CA GLU A 68 -27.31 -6.51 16.46
C GLU A 68 -26.53 -5.31 17.04
N GLU A 69 -25.48 -5.57 17.82
CA GLU A 69 -24.62 -4.52 18.38
C GLU A 69 -23.83 -3.80 17.31
N GLN A 70 -23.35 -4.50 16.27
CA GLN A 70 -22.62 -3.91 15.14
C GLN A 70 -23.48 -2.94 14.32
N GLN A 71 -24.81 -3.12 14.29
CA GLN A 71 -25.71 -2.18 13.61
C GLN A 71 -25.84 -0.84 14.34
N ILE A 72 -25.59 -0.82 15.64
CA ILE A 72 -25.69 0.39 16.46
C ILE A 72 -24.34 1.12 16.46
N GLU A 73 -23.27 0.43 16.83
CA GLU A 73 -21.92 1.00 16.87
C GLU A 73 -20.86 -0.10 16.74
N ILE A 74 -19.95 0.07 15.80
CA ILE A 74 -18.81 -0.85 15.67
C ILE A 74 -17.73 -0.42 16.66
N ASN A 75 -17.52 -1.24 17.67
CA ASN A 75 -16.56 -1.02 18.73
C ASN A 75 -15.73 -2.28 19.04
N GLY A 76 -15.39 -3.05 17.99
CA GLY A 76 -14.58 -4.24 18.10
C GLY A 76 -13.13 -3.94 18.46
N CYS A 77 -12.50 -4.84 19.23
CA CYS A 77 -11.06 -4.81 19.48
C CYS A 77 -10.28 -5.28 18.26
N GLY A 78 -9.05 -4.81 18.13
CA GLY A 78 -8.08 -5.29 17.15
C GLY A 78 -7.27 -6.47 17.69
N ASP A 79 -6.47 -7.06 16.80
CA ASP A 79 -5.50 -8.12 17.15
C ASP A 79 -4.10 -7.66 16.76
N PRO A 80 -3.19 -7.44 17.75
CA PRO A 80 -1.85 -6.94 17.46
C PRO A 80 -1.00 -7.92 16.65
N TYR A 81 -1.19 -9.23 16.82
CA TYR A 81 -0.43 -10.23 16.04
C TYR A 81 -0.92 -10.28 14.59
N ALA A 82 -2.22 -10.33 14.38
CA ALA A 82 -2.82 -10.30 13.06
C ALA A 82 -2.47 -9.00 12.32
N SER A 83 -2.55 -7.86 13.00
CA SER A 83 -2.16 -6.55 12.46
C SER A 83 -0.70 -6.52 12.05
N LEU A 84 0.21 -6.91 12.94
CA LEU A 84 1.63 -6.92 12.64
C LEU A 84 1.95 -7.79 11.42
N LEU A 85 1.47 -9.03 11.39
CA LEU A 85 1.72 -9.95 10.29
C LEU A 85 1.11 -9.43 8.98
N PHE A 86 -0.10 -8.89 9.01
CA PHE A 86 -0.79 -8.36 7.86
C PHE A 86 -0.04 -7.17 7.23
N TYR A 87 0.28 -6.15 8.02
CA TYR A 87 0.93 -4.94 7.49
C TYR A 87 2.39 -5.19 7.12
N MET A 88 3.14 -5.99 7.89
CA MET A 88 4.53 -6.30 7.55
C MET A 88 4.62 -7.13 6.27
N SER A 89 3.78 -8.15 6.10
CA SER A 89 3.75 -8.94 4.86
C SER A 89 3.30 -8.10 3.65
N PHE A 90 2.30 -7.23 3.84
CA PHE A 90 1.83 -6.32 2.80
C PHE A 90 2.94 -5.36 2.35
N MET A 91 3.61 -4.69 3.31
CA MET A 91 4.68 -3.74 3.00
C MET A 91 5.88 -4.41 2.31
N LEU A 92 6.27 -5.62 2.74
CA LEU A 92 7.35 -6.37 2.08
C LEU A 92 7.00 -6.70 0.61
N ILE A 93 5.79 -7.20 0.35
CA ILE A 93 5.35 -7.55 -1.01
C ILE A 93 5.25 -6.30 -1.89
N VAL A 94 4.64 -5.22 -1.37
CA VAL A 94 4.48 -3.97 -2.10
C VAL A 94 5.84 -3.34 -2.40
N SER A 95 6.76 -3.27 -1.42
CA SER A 95 8.11 -2.74 -1.62
C SER A 95 8.86 -3.54 -2.68
N PHE A 96 8.75 -4.87 -2.66
CA PHE A 96 9.37 -5.73 -3.65
C PHE A 96 8.82 -5.48 -5.07
N VAL A 97 7.50 -5.38 -5.22
CA VAL A 97 6.85 -5.10 -6.52
C VAL A 97 7.21 -3.71 -7.03
N LEU A 98 7.16 -2.69 -6.17
CA LEU A 98 7.50 -1.31 -6.54
C LEU A 98 8.97 -1.16 -6.94
N LEU A 99 9.89 -1.78 -6.21
CA LEU A 99 11.31 -1.77 -6.56
C LEU A 99 11.57 -2.42 -7.92
N ASN A 100 10.97 -3.57 -8.18
CA ASN A 100 11.11 -4.26 -9.47
C ASN A 100 10.53 -3.43 -10.63
N LEU A 101 9.37 -2.79 -10.42
CA LEU A 101 8.76 -1.91 -11.42
C LEU A 101 9.63 -0.68 -11.68
N PHE A 102 10.16 -0.06 -10.63
CA PHE A 102 11.03 1.11 -10.72
C PHE A 102 12.32 0.79 -11.47
N LEU A 103 12.96 -0.34 -11.16
CA LEU A 103 14.15 -0.82 -11.88
C LEU A 103 13.84 -1.09 -13.36
N ALA A 104 12.71 -1.71 -13.68
CA ALA A 104 12.31 -1.97 -15.07
C ALA A 104 12.12 -0.68 -15.85
N ILE A 105 11.49 0.35 -15.28
CA ILE A 105 11.29 1.66 -15.94
C ILE A 105 12.63 2.38 -16.16
N ILE A 106 13.52 2.35 -15.18
CA ILE A 106 14.84 2.99 -15.31
C ILE A 106 15.67 2.31 -16.39
N LEU A 107 15.70 0.98 -16.41
CA LEU A 107 16.47 0.23 -17.41
C LEU A 107 15.93 0.48 -18.82
N ASP A 108 14.62 0.44 -19.03
CA ASP A 108 13.99 0.75 -20.33
C ASP A 108 14.30 2.19 -20.78
N GLY A 109 14.25 3.15 -19.87
CA GLY A 109 14.64 4.53 -20.15
C GLY A 109 16.10 4.68 -20.52
N TRP A 110 16.99 3.98 -19.85
CA TRP A 110 18.43 4.01 -20.14
C TRP A 110 18.78 3.39 -21.47
N ASP A 111 18.19 2.25 -21.80
CA ASP A 111 18.41 1.58 -23.08
C ASP A 111 17.95 2.44 -24.26
N LYS A 112 16.81 3.13 -24.14
CA LYS A 112 16.34 4.10 -25.16
C LYS A 112 17.30 5.26 -25.33
N THR A 113 17.78 5.84 -24.23
CA THR A 113 18.73 6.98 -24.27
C THR A 113 20.06 6.57 -24.89
N LYS A 114 20.58 5.38 -24.59
CA LYS A 114 21.79 4.84 -25.22
C LYS A 114 21.62 4.66 -26.73
N MET A 115 20.51 4.08 -27.15
CA MET A 115 20.21 3.86 -28.56
C MET A 115 20.13 5.18 -29.34
N GLU A 116 19.49 6.21 -28.77
CA GLU A 116 19.38 7.56 -29.35
C GLU A 116 20.77 8.22 -29.47
N LEU A 117 21.63 8.07 -28.46
CA LEU A 117 23.01 8.60 -28.51
C LEU A 117 23.87 7.89 -29.56
N GLU A 118 23.77 6.58 -29.65
CA GLU A 118 24.50 5.80 -30.67
C GLU A 118 24.06 6.17 -32.09
N LEU A 119 22.77 6.37 -32.32
CA LEU A 119 22.23 6.82 -33.60
C LEU A 119 22.71 8.22 -33.96
N LYS A 120 22.71 9.18 -33.03
CA LYS A 120 23.23 10.53 -33.26
C LYS A 120 24.73 10.54 -33.58
N ILE A 121 25.51 9.79 -32.81
CA ILE A 121 26.98 9.68 -33.09
C ILE A 121 27.21 9.10 -34.46
N ASN A 122 26.45 8.10 -34.89
CA ASN A 122 26.55 7.50 -36.20
C ASN A 122 26.19 8.48 -37.34
N GLU A 123 25.10 9.27 -37.16
CA GLU A 123 24.73 10.31 -38.15
C GLU A 123 25.76 11.44 -38.23
N ASP A 124 26.31 11.91 -37.14
CA ASP A 124 27.32 12.94 -37.11
C ASP A 124 28.64 12.47 -37.72
N HIS A 125 29.01 11.24 -37.51
CA HIS A 125 30.16 10.62 -38.19
C HIS A 125 29.95 10.48 -39.70
N ILE A 126 28.76 10.10 -40.14
CA ILE A 126 28.43 10.01 -41.57
C ILE A 126 28.46 11.40 -42.23
N LYS A 127 27.89 12.42 -41.60
CA LYS A 127 27.91 13.82 -42.09
C LYS A 127 29.34 14.39 -42.16
N ALA A 128 30.13 14.15 -41.10
CA ALA A 128 31.54 14.55 -41.08
C ALA A 128 32.36 13.86 -42.22
N PHE A 129 32.10 12.59 -42.46
CA PHE A 129 32.71 11.85 -43.54
C PHE A 129 32.29 12.39 -44.95
N GLN A 130 31.00 12.67 -45.11
CA GLN A 130 30.49 13.26 -46.36
C GLN A 130 31.03 14.68 -46.63
N SER A 131 31.28 15.46 -45.58
CA SER A 131 31.85 16.80 -45.73
C SER A 131 33.34 16.83 -46.02
N ALA A 132 34.05 15.75 -45.72
CA ALA A 132 35.48 15.60 -45.94
C ALA A 132 35.81 15.04 -47.35
N TRP A 133 34.80 14.57 -48.09
CA TRP A 133 34.86 14.08 -49.46
C TRP A 133 34.22 15.10 -50.41
#